data_a699043678f2ba533adc3e80276bf439
#
_entry.id   a699043678f2ba533adc3e80276bf439
#
_cell.length_a   1.000
_cell.length_b   1.000
_cell.length_c   1.000
_cell.angle_alpha   90.00
_cell.angle_beta   90.00
_cell.angle_gamma   90.00
#
_symmetry.space_group_name_H-M   'P 1'
#
loop_
_entity.id
_entity.type
_entity.pdbx_description
1 polymer ?
#
loop_
_entity_poly.entity_id
_entity_poly.type
_entity_poly.pdbx_seq_one_letter_code
_entity_poly.pdbx_strand_id
1 'polypeptide(L)'
;MGFVSEVYTESARVQLLIDPRTMVGGIIQRPASRVASMVSGNTGKLGVLSFVNIVKEDDVIKGDVVITSGYGGVYPKGLVIGSIQQVTDDSGKLSLDADIKPAVDFGHLEEVFVIMDSIRKTLPQNIDTEVIQREPPMNPNLHQAG
;
A
#
# COMPACT_ATOMS: atom_id res chain seq x y z
N MET A 1 -8.35 -8.62 4.02
CA MET A 1 -7.06 -7.93 4.11
C MET A 1 -7.21 -6.69 4.97
N GLY A 2 -6.27 -6.46 5.85
CA GLY A 2 -6.22 -5.31 6.74
C GLY A 2 -4.88 -5.25 7.45
N PHE A 3 -4.69 -4.27 8.28
CA PHE A 3 -3.49 -4.17 9.13
C PHE A 3 -3.88 -3.96 10.59
N VAL A 4 -3.03 -4.43 11.49
CA VAL A 4 -3.22 -4.25 12.94
C VAL A 4 -2.86 -2.80 13.27
N SER A 5 -3.86 -2.02 13.68
CA SER A 5 -3.68 -0.61 14.04
C SER A 5 -3.33 -0.40 15.51
N GLU A 6 -3.87 -1.25 16.38
CA GLU A 6 -3.62 -1.20 17.82
C GLU A 6 -3.59 -2.61 18.41
N VAL A 7 -2.74 -2.82 19.42
CA VAL A 7 -2.62 -4.09 20.14
C VAL A 7 -2.92 -3.85 21.60
N TYR A 8 -3.79 -4.69 22.16
CA TYR A 8 -4.15 -4.75 23.59
C TYR A 8 -3.65 -6.05 24.21
N THR A 9 -3.84 -6.26 25.50
CA THR A 9 -3.35 -7.44 26.21
C THR A 9 -3.93 -8.76 25.67
N GLU A 10 -5.23 -8.79 25.33
CA GLU A 10 -5.94 -9.99 24.86
C GLU A 10 -6.62 -9.80 23.50
N SER A 11 -6.45 -8.66 22.88
CA SER A 11 -7.10 -8.33 21.61
C SER A 11 -6.26 -7.37 20.77
N ALA A 12 -6.67 -7.18 19.53
CA ALA A 12 -6.08 -6.20 18.64
C ALA A 12 -7.16 -5.54 17.80
N ARG A 13 -6.92 -4.30 17.41
CA ARG A 13 -7.77 -3.60 16.44
C ARG A 13 -7.17 -3.78 15.05
N VAL A 14 -8.00 -4.19 14.12
CA VAL A 14 -7.62 -4.34 12.71
C VAL A 14 -8.39 -3.32 11.88
N GLN A 15 -7.67 -2.54 11.09
CA GLN A 15 -8.27 -1.65 10.10
C GLN A 15 -8.35 -2.40 8.77
N LEU A 16 -9.56 -2.56 8.27
CA LEU A 16 -9.80 -3.30 7.03
C LEU A 16 -9.47 -2.45 5.80
N LEU A 17 -9.10 -3.11 4.72
CA LEU A 17 -8.78 -2.44 3.46
C LEU A 17 -9.98 -1.73 2.83
N ILE A 18 -11.21 -2.20 3.11
CA ILE A 18 -12.44 -1.56 2.66
C ILE A 18 -12.78 -0.25 3.40
N ASP A 19 -12.07 0.06 4.47
CA ASP A 19 -12.24 1.36 5.15
C ASP A 19 -11.76 2.48 4.21
N PRO A 20 -12.58 3.50 3.95
CA PRO A 20 -12.20 4.61 3.06
C PRO A 20 -10.97 5.40 3.52
N ARG A 21 -10.63 5.30 4.81
CA ARG A 21 -9.44 5.94 5.38
C ARG A 21 -8.17 5.14 5.16
N THR A 22 -8.29 3.87 4.72
CA THR A 22 -7.16 3.00 4.44
C THR A 22 -6.69 3.24 3.01
N MET A 23 -5.40 3.49 2.85
CA MET A 23 -4.75 3.56 1.55
C MET A 23 -3.60 2.57 1.48
N VAL A 24 -3.52 1.82 0.40
CA VAL A 24 -2.44 0.87 0.15
C VAL A 24 -1.92 1.01 -1.28
N GLY A 25 -0.62 0.90 -1.45
CA GLY A 25 -0.03 0.86 -2.78
C GLY A 25 -0.40 -0.43 -3.51
N GLY A 26 -1.04 -0.29 -4.66
CA GLY A 26 -1.39 -1.38 -5.55
C GLY A 26 -0.59 -1.34 -6.84
N ILE A 27 -0.41 -2.50 -7.45
CA ILE A 27 0.20 -2.63 -8.77
C ILE A 27 -0.54 -3.69 -9.58
N ILE A 28 -0.73 -3.43 -10.86
CA ILE A 28 -1.29 -4.43 -11.78
C ILE A 28 -0.31 -5.59 -11.93
N GLN A 29 -0.78 -6.80 -11.72
CA GLN A 29 0.06 -8.01 -11.79
C GLN A 29 0.48 -8.33 -13.23
N ARG A 30 -0.33 -7.99 -14.22
CA ARG A 30 -0.05 -8.26 -15.63
C ARG A 30 1.28 -7.62 -16.06
N PRO A 31 2.27 -8.42 -16.57
CA PRO A 31 3.60 -7.91 -16.87
C PRO A 31 3.63 -6.78 -17.91
N ALA A 32 2.70 -6.80 -18.85
CA ALA A 32 2.59 -5.79 -19.91
C ALA A 32 2.13 -4.42 -19.38
N SER A 33 1.40 -4.38 -18.26
CA SER A 33 0.89 -3.14 -17.68
C SER A 33 1.78 -2.62 -16.55
N ARG A 34 1.86 -3.38 -15.45
CA ARG A 34 2.62 -2.99 -14.24
C ARG A 34 2.29 -1.58 -13.70
N VAL A 35 1.11 -1.09 -14.01
CA VAL A 35 0.63 0.21 -13.52
C VAL A 35 0.52 0.17 -12.00
N ALA A 36 1.13 1.15 -11.35
CA ALA A 36 1.12 1.29 -9.89
C ALA A 36 0.29 2.52 -9.49
N SER A 37 -0.59 2.36 -8.53
CA SER A 37 -1.34 3.46 -7.95
C SER A 37 -1.85 3.11 -6.56
N MET A 38 -2.68 3.96 -5.98
CA MET A 38 -3.22 3.76 -4.64
C MET A 38 -4.59 3.07 -4.68
N VAL A 39 -4.79 2.18 -3.73
CA VAL A 39 -6.06 1.50 -3.49
C VAL A 39 -6.64 1.98 -2.16
N SER A 40 -7.92 2.31 -2.15
CA SER A 40 -8.65 2.69 -0.94
C SER A 40 -10.05 2.07 -0.94
N GLY A 41 -10.70 2.03 0.23
CA GLY A 41 -12.11 1.72 0.30
C GLY A 41 -12.94 2.74 -0.47
N ASN A 42 -13.99 2.29 -1.15
CA ASN A 42 -14.88 3.17 -1.90
C ASN A 42 -15.95 3.75 -0.97
N THR A 43 -16.10 5.07 -0.95
CA THR A 43 -17.09 5.76 -0.10
C THR A 43 -18.52 5.64 -0.62
N GLY A 44 -18.69 5.47 -1.93
CA GLY A 44 -20.01 5.41 -2.57
C GLY A 44 -20.55 4.00 -2.82
N LYS A 45 -19.68 3.00 -2.79
CA LYS A 45 -20.03 1.60 -3.08
C LYS A 45 -19.49 0.68 -1.99
N LEU A 46 -20.39 0.15 -1.16
CA LEU A 46 -20.04 -0.80 -0.10
C LEU A 46 -19.40 -2.08 -0.69
N GLY A 47 -18.33 -2.53 -0.07
CA GLY A 47 -17.65 -3.76 -0.50
C GLY A 47 -16.85 -3.65 -1.79
N VAL A 48 -16.67 -2.46 -2.31
CA VAL A 48 -15.85 -2.18 -3.49
C VAL A 48 -14.63 -1.37 -3.07
N LEU A 49 -13.51 -1.62 -3.71
CA LEU A 49 -12.30 -0.81 -3.56
C LEU A 49 -12.13 0.10 -4.77
N SER A 50 -11.45 1.20 -4.58
CA SER A 50 -11.09 2.13 -5.64
C SER A 50 -9.60 2.09 -5.91
N PHE A 51 -9.22 1.92 -7.16
CA PHE A 51 -7.87 2.13 -7.67
C PHE A 51 -7.86 3.53 -8.29
N VAL A 52 -7.20 4.47 -7.66
CA VAL A 52 -7.38 5.90 -7.91
C VAL A 52 -6.14 6.53 -8.55
N ASN A 53 -6.34 7.67 -9.23
CA ASN A 53 -5.29 8.45 -9.86
C ASN A 53 -4.45 7.66 -10.90
N ILE A 54 -5.12 6.81 -11.68
CA ILE A 54 -4.49 6.12 -12.82
C ILE A 54 -4.26 7.16 -13.93
N VAL A 55 -3.08 7.17 -14.51
CA VAL A 55 -2.80 8.03 -15.66
C VAL A 55 -3.62 7.56 -16.86
N LYS A 56 -4.16 8.48 -17.66
CA LYS A 56 -5.06 8.12 -18.78
C LYS A 56 -4.41 7.25 -19.85
N GLU A 57 -3.11 7.36 -19.99
CA GLU A 57 -2.31 6.58 -20.92
C GLU A 57 -1.94 5.19 -20.41
N ASP A 58 -2.22 4.93 -19.13
CA ASP A 58 -1.92 3.64 -18.50
C ASP A 58 -2.85 2.53 -18.97
N ASP A 59 -2.27 1.37 -19.20
CA ASP A 59 -3.00 0.19 -19.68
C ASP A 59 -3.62 -0.58 -18.50
N VAL A 60 -4.81 -0.18 -18.10
CA VAL A 60 -5.62 -0.87 -17.09
C VAL A 60 -6.91 -1.33 -17.73
N ILE A 61 -7.18 -2.63 -17.67
CA ILE A 61 -8.36 -3.24 -18.25
C ILE A 61 -9.16 -4.05 -17.23
N LYS A 62 -10.43 -4.24 -17.51
CA LYS A 62 -11.30 -5.14 -16.73
C LYS A 62 -10.69 -6.54 -16.67
N GLY A 63 -10.66 -7.14 -15.48
CA GLY A 63 -10.09 -8.44 -15.20
C GLY A 63 -8.64 -8.41 -14.74
N ASP A 64 -7.95 -7.29 -14.84
CA ASP A 64 -6.61 -7.16 -14.30
C ASP A 64 -6.59 -7.42 -12.79
N VAL A 65 -5.62 -8.20 -12.34
CA VAL A 65 -5.41 -8.47 -10.91
C VAL A 65 -4.52 -7.38 -10.31
N VAL A 66 -4.97 -6.83 -9.20
CA VAL A 66 -4.22 -5.84 -8.42
C VAL A 66 -3.61 -6.54 -7.20
N ILE A 67 -2.32 -6.38 -7.03
CA ILE A 67 -1.55 -6.88 -5.89
C ILE A 67 -0.94 -5.71 -5.11
N THR A 68 -0.56 -5.96 -3.86
CA THR A 68 0.16 -4.95 -3.08
C THR A 68 1.53 -4.66 -3.68
N SER A 69 1.89 -3.39 -3.76
CA SER A 69 3.19 -2.96 -4.28
C SER A 69 4.32 -2.99 -3.26
N GLY A 70 3.98 -3.10 -1.96
CA GLY A 70 4.92 -2.94 -0.84
C GLY A 70 5.22 -1.48 -0.49
N TYR A 71 4.65 -0.54 -1.20
CA TYR A 71 4.81 0.88 -0.90
C TYR A 71 4.25 1.23 0.48
N GLY A 72 4.98 2.02 1.24
CA GLY A 72 4.60 2.42 2.59
C GLY A 72 4.98 1.40 3.69
N GLY A 73 5.43 0.20 3.34
CA GLY A 73 5.96 -0.79 4.29
C GLY A 73 4.97 -1.40 5.28
N VAL A 74 3.66 -1.14 5.12
CA VAL A 74 2.61 -1.70 5.97
C VAL A 74 2.21 -3.10 5.49
N TYR A 75 2.07 -3.25 4.18
CA TYR A 75 1.76 -4.52 3.54
C TYR A 75 2.99 -5.07 2.81
N PRO A 76 3.31 -6.35 2.94
CA PRO A 76 4.32 -6.97 2.09
C PRO A 76 3.87 -6.95 0.64
N LYS A 77 4.83 -6.89 -0.29
CA LYS A 77 4.56 -6.91 -1.73
C LYS A 77 3.98 -8.25 -2.17
N GLY A 78 3.03 -8.21 -3.09
CA GLY A 78 2.54 -9.40 -3.80
C GLY A 78 1.26 -10.01 -3.21
N LEU A 79 0.64 -9.40 -2.21
CA LEU A 79 -0.66 -9.86 -1.72
C LEU A 79 -1.76 -9.46 -2.69
N VAL A 80 -2.64 -10.40 -3.03
CA VAL A 80 -3.76 -10.12 -3.94
C VAL A 80 -4.78 -9.24 -3.25
N ILE A 81 -5.05 -8.08 -3.83
CA ILE A 81 -6.09 -7.14 -3.39
C ILE A 81 -7.43 -7.51 -4.00
N GLY A 82 -7.46 -7.72 -5.30
CA GLY A 82 -8.66 -8.05 -6.04
C GLY A 82 -8.48 -7.92 -7.54
N SER A 83 -9.57 -7.78 -8.25
CA SER A 83 -9.58 -7.64 -9.71
C SER A 83 -10.36 -6.41 -10.16
N ILE A 84 -9.89 -5.77 -11.24
CA ILE A 84 -10.56 -4.63 -11.85
C ILE A 84 -11.91 -5.08 -12.42
N GLN A 85 -12.98 -4.43 -11.96
CA GLN A 85 -14.34 -4.66 -12.49
C GLN A 85 -14.73 -3.67 -13.56
N GLN A 86 -14.34 -2.42 -13.38
CA GLN A 86 -14.72 -1.32 -14.25
C GLN A 86 -13.69 -0.22 -14.17
N VAL A 87 -13.34 0.37 -15.30
CA VAL A 87 -12.52 1.57 -15.40
C VAL A 87 -13.45 2.72 -15.76
N THR A 88 -13.36 3.81 -15.02
CA THR A 88 -14.18 5.01 -15.22
C THR A 88 -13.29 6.16 -15.67
N ASP A 89 -13.61 6.69 -16.85
CA ASP A 89 -13.05 7.94 -17.36
C ASP A 89 -14.07 9.07 -17.15
N ASP A 90 -13.86 9.86 -16.14
CA ASP A 90 -14.70 11.01 -15.90
C ASP A 90 -14.15 12.20 -16.69
N SER A 91 -14.93 12.70 -17.63
CA SER A 91 -14.51 13.73 -18.61
C SER A 91 -14.01 15.06 -17.95
N GLY A 92 -14.27 15.24 -16.65
CA GLY A 92 -13.78 16.37 -15.88
C GLY A 92 -12.47 16.12 -15.13
N LYS A 93 -11.98 14.90 -15.12
CA LYS A 93 -10.74 14.52 -14.40
C LYS A 93 -9.58 14.29 -15.36
N LEU A 94 -8.36 14.57 -14.88
CA LEU A 94 -7.12 14.28 -15.62
C LEU A 94 -6.66 12.82 -15.44
N SER A 95 -7.28 12.08 -14.53
CA SER A 95 -6.95 10.70 -14.21
C SER A 95 -8.15 9.78 -14.38
N LEU A 96 -7.88 8.49 -14.52
CA LEU A 96 -8.88 7.43 -14.46
C LEU A 96 -9.01 6.91 -13.03
N ASP A 97 -10.18 6.44 -12.70
CA ASP A 97 -10.43 5.66 -11.50
C ASP A 97 -10.97 4.27 -11.90
N ALA A 98 -10.64 3.25 -11.14
CA ALA A 98 -11.15 1.91 -11.41
C ALA A 98 -11.76 1.29 -10.16
N ASP A 99 -12.85 0.58 -10.32
CA ASP A 99 -13.47 -0.22 -9.27
C ASP A 99 -12.79 -1.58 -9.20
N ILE A 100 -12.40 -1.98 -7.99
CA ILE A 100 -11.83 -3.29 -7.71
C ILE A 100 -12.84 -4.13 -6.94
N LYS A 101 -13.10 -5.33 -7.42
CA LYS A 101 -13.75 -6.37 -6.62
C LYS A 101 -12.71 -6.99 -5.70
N PRO A 102 -12.87 -6.89 -4.36
CA PRO A 102 -11.94 -7.51 -3.42
C PRO A 102 -11.83 -9.02 -3.65
N ALA A 103 -10.64 -9.57 -3.47
CA ALA A 103 -10.42 -11.02 -3.48
C ALA A 103 -11.02 -11.70 -2.24
N VAL A 104 -11.26 -10.93 -1.18
CA VAL A 104 -11.79 -11.39 0.11
C VAL A 104 -13.23 -10.91 0.27
N ASP A 105 -14.12 -11.78 0.70
CA ASP A 105 -15.47 -11.41 1.12
C ASP A 105 -15.43 -10.83 2.54
N PHE A 106 -15.44 -9.51 2.63
CA PHE A 106 -15.41 -8.80 3.92
C PHE A 106 -16.69 -8.94 4.73
N GLY A 107 -17.79 -9.36 4.12
CA GLY A 107 -19.06 -9.59 4.81
C GLY A 107 -19.10 -10.90 5.59
N HIS A 108 -18.23 -11.84 5.28
CA HIS A 108 -18.23 -13.20 5.82
C HIS A 108 -16.85 -13.62 6.36
N LEU A 109 -16.14 -12.69 7.02
CA LEU A 109 -14.87 -13.00 7.67
C LEU A 109 -15.08 -13.85 8.91
N GLU A 110 -14.49 -15.02 8.96
CA GLU A 110 -14.51 -15.92 10.12
C GLU A 110 -13.12 -16.10 10.71
N GLU A 111 -12.14 -16.40 9.87
CA GLU A 111 -10.75 -16.62 10.25
C GLU A 111 -9.80 -15.79 9.40
N VAL A 112 -8.67 -15.40 9.98
CA VAL A 112 -7.64 -14.62 9.30
C VAL A 112 -6.26 -15.16 9.66
N PHE A 113 -5.32 -14.97 8.73
CA PHE A 113 -3.90 -15.19 9.01
C PHE A 113 -3.24 -13.87 9.39
N VAL A 114 -2.40 -13.91 10.41
CA VAL A 114 -1.58 -12.77 10.83
C VAL A 114 -0.17 -12.96 10.27
N ILE A 115 0.26 -12.02 9.43
CA ILE A 115 1.62 -12.00 8.92
C ILE A 115 2.51 -11.34 9.98
N MET A 116 3.41 -12.13 10.58
CA MET A 116 4.27 -11.69 11.67
C MET A 116 5.56 -11.02 11.19
N ASP A 117 6.01 -11.34 9.98
CA ASP A 117 7.22 -10.78 9.42
C ASP A 117 6.88 -9.54 8.58
N SER A 118 7.01 -8.39 9.20
CA SER A 118 6.94 -7.13 8.47
C SER A 118 8.30 -6.83 7.84
N ILE A 119 8.27 -6.20 6.67
CA ILE A 119 9.44 -5.65 5.97
C ILE A 119 10.31 -4.76 6.88
N ARG A 120 9.75 -4.27 7.97
CA ARG A 120 10.49 -3.51 9.01
C ARG A 120 11.63 -4.29 9.66
N LYS A 121 11.58 -5.63 9.66
CA LYS A 121 12.68 -6.47 10.18
C LYS A 121 13.82 -6.64 9.16
N THR A 122 13.55 -6.47 7.88
CA THR A 122 14.53 -6.62 6.80
C THR A 122 15.26 -5.32 6.46
N LEU A 123 14.69 -4.18 6.81
CA LEU A 123 15.39 -2.91 6.78
C LEU A 123 16.06 -2.74 8.14
N PRO A 124 17.40 -2.76 8.24
CA PRO A 124 18.06 -2.48 9.50
C PRO A 124 17.62 -1.08 9.93
N GLN A 125 16.76 -1.03 10.93
CA GLN A 125 16.28 0.24 11.52
C GLN A 125 17.42 1.08 12.09
N ASN A 126 18.60 0.50 12.18
CA ASN A 126 19.80 1.13 12.72
C ASN A 126 20.67 1.83 11.67
N ILE A 127 20.35 1.69 10.37
CA ILE A 127 21.14 2.36 9.32
C ILE A 127 21.07 3.87 9.49
N ASP A 128 19.89 4.42 9.73
CA ASP A 128 19.72 5.85 9.89
C ASP A 128 20.36 6.36 11.19
N THR A 129 20.27 5.57 12.25
CA THR A 129 20.89 5.91 13.54
C THR A 129 22.40 5.73 13.49
N GLU A 130 22.93 4.71 12.79
CA GLU A 130 24.35 4.52 12.60
C GLU A 130 24.96 5.55 11.65
N VAL A 131 24.23 5.96 10.62
CA VAL A 131 24.66 7.03 9.70
C VAL A 131 24.71 8.38 10.44
N ILE A 132 23.74 8.66 11.29
CA ILE A 132 23.72 9.88 12.11
C ILE A 132 24.83 9.86 13.18
N GLN A 133 25.13 8.70 13.76
CA GLN A 133 26.22 8.52 14.73
C GLN A 133 27.62 8.48 14.08
N ARG A 134 27.69 8.28 12.78
CA ARG A 134 28.93 8.31 11.99
C ARG A 134 29.16 9.63 11.27
N GLU A 135 28.55 10.71 11.71
CA GLU A 135 29.08 11.99 11.30
C GLU A 135 30.59 11.98 11.62
N PRO A 136 31.43 12.20 10.61
CA PRO A 136 32.86 12.24 10.86
C PRO A 136 33.08 13.28 11.97
N PRO A 137 33.86 12.95 12.99
CA PRO A 137 34.18 13.93 14.00
C PRO A 137 34.70 15.17 13.28
N MET A 138 34.08 16.30 13.53
CA MET A 138 34.53 17.57 12.96
C MET A 138 36.04 17.60 13.10
N ASN A 139 36.70 17.65 11.97
CA ASN A 139 38.15 17.66 11.95
C ASN A 139 38.65 18.88 12.77
N PRO A 140 39.23 18.68 13.93
CA PRO A 140 39.65 19.81 14.78
C PRO A 140 40.69 20.67 14.07
N ASN A 141 41.33 20.15 13.02
CA ASN A 141 42.31 20.89 12.23
C ASN A 141 41.69 21.94 11.30
N LEU A 142 40.37 21.82 11.00
CA LEU A 142 39.67 22.85 10.22
C LEU A 142 39.47 24.15 11.01
N HIS A 143 39.49 24.11 12.33
CA HIS A 143 39.42 25.30 13.17
C HIS A 143 40.77 25.92 13.47
N GLN A 144 41.87 25.23 13.19
CA GLN A 144 43.24 25.71 13.43
C GLN A 144 43.92 26.29 12.17
N ALA A 145 43.29 26.20 11.04
CA ALA A 145 43.79 26.68 9.74
C ALA A 145 43.34 28.12 9.44
N GLY A 146 42.85 28.82 10.42
CA GLY A 146 42.45 30.22 10.27
C GLY A 146 43.45 31.19 10.88
#